data_0906b7d544a5ad14a6f58af0bae406e4
#
_entry.id   0906b7d544a5ad14a6f58af0bae406e4
#
_cell.length_a   1.000
_cell.length_b   1.000
_cell.length_c   1.000
_cell.angle_alpha   90.00
_cell.angle_beta   90.00
_cell.angle_gamma   90.00
#
_symmetry.space_group_name_H-M   'P 1'
#
loop_
_entity.id
_entity.type
_entity.pdbx_description
1 polymer ?
#
loop_
_entity_poly.entity_id
_entity_poly.type
_entity_poly.pdbx_seq_one_letter_code
_entity_poly.pdbx_strand_id
1 'polypeptide(L)'
;MIIKLSNNSEDYESNSSSLVELEEPKLKKPSLYRVILLNDDYTPMEFVIYVLQTFFSYDKEKATQIMLAVHTKGKGVCGIYTKEVAETKSNQINNFAKQNE
;
A
#
# COMPACT_ATOMS: atom_id res chain seq x y z
N MET A 1 -5.26 12.38 5.13
CA MET A 1 -4.38 11.25 4.79
C MET A 1 -5.02 10.41 3.72
N ILE A 2 -4.26 10.11 2.70
CA ILE A 2 -4.78 9.36 1.56
C ILE A 2 -3.94 8.13 1.33
N ILE A 3 -4.59 7.00 1.18
CA ILE A 3 -3.94 5.73 0.91
C ILE A 3 -4.32 5.27 -0.48
N LYS A 4 -3.34 4.94 -1.28
CA LYS A 4 -3.56 4.45 -2.63
C LYS A 4 -2.99 3.07 -2.81
N LEU A 5 -3.57 2.32 -3.73
CA LEU A 5 -3.04 1.02 -4.12
C LEU A 5 -2.23 1.20 -5.39
N SER A 6 -1.14 0.48 -5.47
CA SER A 6 -0.29 0.52 -6.64
C SER A 6 0.13 -0.91 -6.95
N ASN A 7 -0.13 -1.35 -8.18
CA ASN A 7 0.27 -2.69 -8.58
C ASN A 7 1.77 -2.73 -8.70
N ASN A 8 2.34 -3.68 -7.95
CA ASN A 8 3.77 -3.81 -7.90
C ASN A 8 4.35 -4.60 -9.04
N SER A 9 3.52 -5.34 -9.78
CA SER A 9 4.05 -6.11 -10.86
C SER A 9 3.75 -5.40 -12.12
N GLU A 10 4.56 -5.36 -12.98
CA GLU A 10 4.35 -4.73 -14.07
C GLU A 10 3.80 -5.46 -14.96
N ASP A 11 3.42 -6.04 -15.21
CA ASP A 11 2.77 -6.57 -16.05
C ASP A 11 3.09 -7.39 -16.89
N TYR A 12 3.04 -7.90 -17.35
CA TYR A 12 3.29 -8.65 -18.07
C TYR A 12 2.51 -9.19 -18.76
N GLU A 13 2.09 -9.42 -19.21
CA GLU A 13 1.32 -9.76 -19.84
C GLU A 13 1.53 -10.38 -20.74
N SER A 14 1.70 -10.88 -21.23
CA SER A 14 1.82 -11.38 -21.96
C SER A 14 1.63 -11.80 -22.94
N ASN A 15 1.52 -12.22 -23.59
CA ASN A 15 1.34 -12.61 -24.42
C ASN A 15 1.14 -13.10 -25.24
N SER A 16 1.04 -13.52 -25.67
CA SER A 16 0.69 -13.91 -26.24
C SER A 16 0.64 -14.47 -27.35
N SER A 17 0.26 -14.70 -27.90
CA SER A 17 0.16 -14.99 -29.02
C SER A 17 0.87 -15.96 -29.45
N SER A 18 0.99 -16.76 -29.53
CA SER A 18 1.68 -17.55 -29.99
C SER A 18 1.15 -18.78 -30.35
N LEU A 19 1.75 -19.56 -31.02
CA LEU A 19 1.35 -20.85 -31.28
C LEU A 19 1.30 -21.66 -30.08
N VAL A 20 2.08 -21.30 -29.12
CA VAL A 20 2.10 -22.04 -27.90
C VAL A 20 1.07 -21.46 -27.02
N GLU A 21 0.15 -22.30 -26.56
CA GLU A 21 -0.82 -21.85 -25.68
C GLU A 21 -0.32 -21.93 -24.32
N LEU A 22 -0.40 -20.88 -23.56
CA LEU A 22 0.05 -20.88 -22.21
C LEU A 22 -1.06 -21.23 -21.32
N GLU A 23 -0.87 -22.28 -20.55
CA GLU A 23 -1.85 -22.68 -19.63
C GLU A 23 -1.55 -21.99 -18.35
N GLU A 24 -2.52 -21.38 -17.75
CA GLU A 24 -2.32 -20.70 -16.53
C GLU A 24 -2.01 -21.66 -15.45
N PRO A 25 -0.88 -21.51 -14.78
CA PRO A 25 -0.50 -22.49 -13.76
C PRO A 25 -1.42 -22.35 -12.57
N LYS A 26 -1.71 -23.45 -11.92
CA LYS A 26 -2.55 -23.44 -10.77
C LYS A 26 -1.91 -22.70 -9.62
N LEU A 27 -0.60 -22.66 -9.61
CA LEU A 27 0.11 -22.02 -8.54
C LEU A 27 0.59 -20.64 -8.90
N LYS A 28 -0.04 -20.02 -9.87
CA LYS A 28 0.34 -18.70 -10.26
C LYS A 28 0.16 -17.75 -9.09
N LYS A 29 1.19 -16.99 -8.81
CA LYS A 29 1.10 -16.05 -7.71
C LYS A 29 0.26 -14.85 -8.09
N PRO A 30 -0.58 -14.38 -7.20
CA PRO A 30 -1.36 -13.20 -7.49
C PRO A 30 -0.46 -11.98 -7.52
N SER A 31 -0.89 -10.95 -8.20
CA SER A 31 -0.18 -9.69 -8.21
C SER A 31 -0.18 -9.11 -6.82
N LEU A 32 0.90 -8.42 -6.50
CA LEU A 32 1.00 -7.75 -5.23
C LEU A 32 0.82 -6.26 -5.41
N TYR A 33 0.28 -5.63 -4.41
CA TYR A 33 -0.01 -4.21 -4.43
C TYR A 33 0.69 -3.52 -3.28
N ARG A 34 1.21 -2.34 -3.55
CA ARG A 34 1.80 -1.52 -2.51
C ARG A 34 0.73 -0.62 -1.94
N VAL A 35 0.69 -0.52 -0.64
CA VAL A 35 -0.18 0.44 0.02
C VAL A 35 0.68 1.67 0.27
N ILE A 36 0.32 2.77 -0.36
CA ILE A 36 1.12 3.97 -0.35
C ILE A 36 0.42 5.06 0.44
N LEU A 37 1.16 5.67 1.34
CA LEU A 37 0.65 6.78 2.12
C LEU A 37 1.09 8.07 1.43
N LEU A 38 0.15 8.94 1.15
CA LEU A 38 0.43 10.19 0.48
C LEU A 38 0.44 11.33 1.48
N ASN A 39 1.31 12.27 1.23
CA ASN A 39 1.42 13.43 2.08
C ASN A 39 0.16 14.27 2.00
N ASP A 40 -0.16 14.90 3.12
CA ASP A 40 -1.38 15.65 3.25
C ASP A 40 -1.08 16.76 4.23
N ASP A 41 -1.38 17.97 3.89
CA ASP A 41 -1.02 19.14 4.70
C ASP A 41 -1.80 19.22 6.00
N TYR A 42 -2.85 18.45 6.12
CA TYR A 42 -3.74 18.59 7.27
C TYR A 42 -3.61 17.50 8.31
N THR A 43 -2.95 16.42 7.97
CA THR A 43 -2.85 15.28 8.89
C THR A 43 -1.63 15.41 9.76
N PRO A 44 -1.78 15.41 11.09
CA PRO A 44 -0.62 15.54 11.98
C PRO A 44 0.31 14.35 11.87
N MET A 45 1.59 14.61 12.03
CA MET A 45 2.60 13.56 11.97
C MET A 45 2.36 12.48 13.01
N GLU A 46 1.90 12.87 14.20
CA GLU A 46 1.62 11.90 15.24
C GLU A 46 0.54 10.93 14.85
N PHE A 47 -0.45 11.43 14.12
CA PHE A 47 -1.53 10.56 13.67
C PHE A 47 -1.01 9.55 12.65
N VAL A 48 -0.13 10.00 11.77
CA VAL A 48 0.45 9.11 10.76
C VAL A 48 1.25 8.02 11.44
N ILE A 49 2.05 8.37 12.45
CA ILE A 49 2.82 7.38 13.19
C ILE A 49 1.88 6.38 13.85
N TYR A 50 0.81 6.88 14.46
CA TYR A 50 -0.16 6.02 15.12
C TYR A 50 -0.78 5.02 14.15
N VAL A 51 -1.14 5.50 12.96
CA VAL A 51 -1.74 4.64 11.94
C VAL A 51 -0.75 3.56 11.51
N LEU A 52 0.50 3.93 11.30
CA LEU A 52 1.50 2.97 10.87
C LEU A 52 1.75 1.91 11.94
N GLN A 53 1.72 2.29 13.20
CA GLN A 53 1.88 1.33 14.26
C GLN A 53 0.64 0.45 14.42
N THR A 54 -0.53 1.04 14.27
CA THR A 54 -1.77 0.31 14.52
C THR A 54 -2.14 -0.63 13.39
N PHE A 55 -2.05 -0.16 12.15
CA PHE A 55 -2.53 -0.95 11.02
C PHE A 55 -1.46 -1.77 10.34
N PHE A 56 -0.20 -1.42 10.52
CA PHE A 56 0.89 -2.14 9.88
C PHE A 56 1.85 -2.78 10.88
N SER A 57 1.58 -2.60 12.16
CA SER A 57 2.36 -3.23 13.23
C SER A 57 3.83 -2.83 13.24
N TYR A 58 4.15 -1.68 12.72
CA TYR A 58 5.51 -1.18 12.79
C TYR A 58 5.79 -0.65 14.19
N ASP A 59 7.04 -0.74 14.61
CA ASP A 59 7.40 -0.10 15.85
C ASP A 59 7.54 1.40 15.60
N LYS A 60 7.73 2.15 16.66
CA LYS A 60 7.72 3.59 16.56
C LYS A 60 8.85 4.10 15.66
N GLU A 61 9.99 3.46 15.74
CA GLU A 61 11.13 3.90 14.94
C GLU A 61 10.86 3.72 13.46
N LYS A 62 10.35 2.58 13.06
CA LYS A 62 10.05 2.33 11.67
C LYS A 62 8.90 3.21 11.18
N ALA A 63 7.89 3.37 12.03
CA ALA A 63 6.76 4.23 11.67
C ALA A 63 7.23 5.67 11.47
N THR A 64 8.14 6.13 12.30
CA THR A 64 8.67 7.47 12.17
C THR A 64 9.47 7.62 10.88
N GLN A 65 10.24 6.61 10.51
CA GLN A 65 11.00 6.65 9.27
C GLN A 65 10.08 6.76 8.06
N ILE A 66 9.00 6.00 8.06
CA ILE A 66 8.05 6.05 6.96
C ILE A 66 7.36 7.40 6.92
N MET A 67 6.96 7.90 8.08
CA MET A 67 6.31 9.19 8.17
C MET A 67 7.23 10.29 7.61
N LEU A 68 8.51 10.24 7.95
CA LEU A 68 9.44 11.24 7.45
C LEU A 68 9.61 11.13 5.93
N ALA A 69 9.62 9.92 5.40
CA ALA A 69 9.70 9.74 3.96
C ALA A 69 8.49 10.35 3.27
N VAL A 70 7.31 10.15 3.84
CA VAL A 70 6.10 10.73 3.29
C VAL A 70 6.18 12.25 3.32
N HIS A 71 6.65 12.79 4.43
CA HIS A 71 6.72 14.22 4.59
C HIS A 71 7.74 14.86 3.63
N THR A 72 8.86 14.21 3.41
CA THR A 72 9.92 14.81 2.60
C THR A 72 9.78 14.47 1.13
N LYS A 73 9.28 13.29 0.79
CA LYS A 73 9.21 12.84 -0.60
C LYS A 73 7.82 12.85 -1.18
N GLY A 74 6.82 13.12 -0.37
CA GLY A 74 5.45 13.17 -0.84
C GLY A 74 4.70 11.86 -0.74
N LYS A 75 5.39 10.76 -0.59
CA LYS A 75 4.75 9.46 -0.46
C LYS A 75 5.69 8.46 0.19
N GLY A 76 5.13 7.43 0.75
CA GLY A 76 5.90 6.34 1.34
C GLY A 76 5.14 5.04 1.23
N VAL A 77 5.88 3.95 1.09
CA VAL A 77 5.27 2.63 0.99
C VAL A 77 5.08 2.10 2.40
N CYS A 78 3.85 1.73 2.72
CA CYS A 78 3.54 1.20 4.03
C CYS A 78 3.65 -0.32 4.07
N GLY A 79 3.41 -0.98 2.94
CA GLY A 79 3.49 -2.42 2.89
C GLY A 79 3.09 -2.94 1.55
N ILE A 80 3.31 -4.23 1.33
CA ILE A 80 3.01 -4.88 0.06
C ILE A 80 2.16 -6.10 0.38
N TYR A 81 1.02 -6.21 -0.28
CA TYR A 81 0.04 -7.24 0.04
C TYR A 81 -0.68 -7.69 -1.20
N THR A 82 -1.44 -8.76 -1.08
CA THR A 82 -2.35 -9.14 -2.16
C THR A 82 -3.42 -8.07 -2.28
N LYS A 83 -4.14 -8.10 -3.38
CA LYS A 83 -5.13 -7.07 -3.65
C LYS A 83 -6.17 -6.96 -2.54
N GLU A 84 -6.68 -8.09 -2.09
CA GLU A 84 -7.71 -8.07 -1.06
C GLU A 84 -7.23 -7.45 0.23
N VAL A 85 -6.05 -7.85 0.65
CA VAL A 85 -5.51 -7.33 1.91
C VAL A 85 -5.20 -5.85 1.77
N ALA A 86 -4.62 -5.46 0.62
CA ALA A 86 -4.28 -4.07 0.40
C ALA A 86 -5.52 -3.20 0.40
N GLU A 87 -6.58 -3.66 -0.26
CA GLU A 87 -7.83 -2.91 -0.29
C GLU A 87 -8.44 -2.78 1.08
N THR A 88 -8.43 -3.86 1.84
CA THR A 88 -8.99 -3.83 3.17
C THR A 88 -8.25 -2.84 4.06
N LYS A 89 -6.92 -2.89 4.01
CA LYS A 89 -6.14 -1.99 4.83
C LYS A 89 -6.35 -0.54 4.43
N SER A 90 -6.36 -0.26 3.13
CA SER A 90 -6.53 1.12 2.70
C SER A 90 -7.92 1.65 3.05
N ASN A 91 -8.94 0.82 2.94
CA ASN A 91 -10.29 1.24 3.31
C ASN A 91 -10.40 1.49 4.81
N GLN A 92 -9.81 0.60 5.60
CA GLN A 92 -9.83 0.78 7.05
C GLN A 92 -9.15 2.05 7.48
N ILE A 93 -8.00 2.33 6.88
CA ILE A 93 -7.22 3.49 7.27
C ILE A 93 -7.89 4.78 6.82
N ASN A 94 -8.42 4.79 5.60
CA ASN A 94 -9.10 5.98 5.10
C ASN A 94 -10.36 6.27 5.90
N ASN A 95 -11.08 5.23 6.29
CA ASN A 95 -12.26 5.43 7.13
C ASN A 95 -11.88 5.91 8.51
N PHE A 96 -10.83 5.35 9.07
CA PHE A 96 -10.36 5.75 10.39
C PHE A 96 -9.91 7.21 10.37
N ALA A 97 -9.19 7.60 9.32
CA ALA A 97 -8.74 8.98 9.20
C ALA A 97 -9.91 9.94 9.08
N LYS A 98 -10.93 9.51 8.35
CA LYS A 98 -12.11 10.34 8.18
C LYS A 98 -12.83 10.54 9.48
N GLN A 99 -12.92 9.50 10.29
CA GLN A 99 -13.60 9.59 11.56
C GLN A 99 -12.85 10.43 12.59
N ASN A 100 -11.56 10.60 12.39
CA ASN A 100 -10.72 11.29 13.35
C ASN A 100 -10.22 12.65 12.87
N GLU A 101 -10.81 13.14 11.84
CA GLU A 101 -10.45 14.47 11.36
C GLU A 101 -11.04 15.57 12.19
#